data_2f362cc6010234aa6cfdd69f406f8af5
#
_entry.id   2f362cc6010234aa6cfdd69f406f8af5
#
_cell.length_a   1.000
_cell.length_b   1.000
_cell.length_c   1.000
_cell.angle_alpha   90.00
_cell.angle_beta   90.00
_cell.angle_gamma   90.00
#
_symmetry.space_group_name_H-M   'P 1'
#
loop_
_entity.id
_entity.type
_entity.pdbx_description
1 polymer ?
#
loop_
_entity_poly.entity_id
_entity_poly.type
_entity_poly.pdbx_seq_one_letter_code
_entity_poly.pdbx_strand_id
1 'polypeptide(L)'
;FKFPDADKLRGGIGDGSVGWTSETFQILEVGQSVGNFYGYKYAGKDKDGNFYGYSKDGKIRKFSQLTNEDKVILGNALPIITWGLSSSMSFYNVDFSFNLRGAIGGKLLNTKRLAYGNQSSLASGNMIISPDNGTTPPKKMTDYYLESGTFAKLGDVTLGYSFKLNDDVKKYLTNARIYFTAQNLATISNYSGVDPETVNMSGQLYGSGDVGY
;
A
#
# COMPACT_ATOMS: atom_id res chain seq x y z
N PHE A 1 22.01 7.21 -23.54
CA PHE A 1 23.00 7.37 -22.45
C PHE A 1 23.17 6.00 -21.79
N LYS A 2 24.36 5.38 -21.94
CA LYS A 2 24.65 4.10 -21.31
C LYS A 2 25.45 4.42 -20.03
N PHE A 3 24.87 4.17 -18.87
CA PHE A 3 25.62 4.25 -17.64
C PHE A 3 26.60 3.06 -17.59
N PRO A 4 27.89 3.29 -17.37
CA PRO A 4 28.81 2.21 -17.04
C PRO A 4 28.32 1.52 -15.77
N ASP A 5 28.27 0.20 -15.75
CA ASP A 5 27.77 -0.63 -14.63
C ASP A 5 26.29 -0.42 -14.25
N ALA A 6 25.46 0.05 -15.20
CA ALA A 6 24.03 0.30 -14.98
C ALA A 6 23.22 -0.97 -14.62
N ASP A 7 23.71 -2.13 -14.96
CA ASP A 7 23.20 -3.44 -14.58
C ASP A 7 23.30 -3.73 -13.06
N LYS A 8 23.93 -2.84 -12.29
CA LYS A 8 24.11 -2.94 -10.84
C LYS A 8 23.54 -1.78 -10.03
N LEU A 9 22.81 -0.85 -10.64
CA LEU A 9 22.10 0.18 -9.91
C LEU A 9 20.98 -0.45 -9.09
N ARG A 10 21.33 -0.88 -7.89
CA ARG A 10 20.40 -1.32 -6.86
C ARG A 10 20.17 -0.16 -5.91
N GLY A 11 19.25 0.72 -6.27
CA GLY A 11 18.67 1.69 -5.36
C GLY A 11 17.46 1.06 -4.70
N GLY A 12 17.41 1.04 -3.38
CA GLY A 12 16.25 0.53 -2.66
C GLY A 12 15.61 1.61 -1.83
N ILE A 13 14.31 1.66 -1.90
CA ILE A 13 13.50 2.38 -0.94
C ILE A 13 13.29 1.42 0.24
N GLY A 14 13.59 1.87 1.47
CA GLY A 14 13.37 1.08 2.68
C GLY A 14 14.63 0.44 3.20
N ASP A 15 15.52 1.27 3.63
CA ASP A 15 16.61 0.84 4.48
C ASP A 15 16.17 0.79 5.95
N GLY A 16 17.03 0.28 6.78
CA GLY A 16 16.86 0.05 8.20
C GLY A 16 16.55 1.25 9.09
N SER A 17 15.89 2.28 8.61
CA SER A 17 15.42 3.40 9.42
C SER A 17 14.44 2.96 10.51
N VAL A 18 13.95 1.73 10.48
CA VAL A 18 13.08 1.14 11.51
C VAL A 18 13.84 0.23 12.47
N GLY A 19 15.16 0.21 12.39
CA GLY A 19 16.03 -0.47 13.37
C GLY A 19 15.97 -2.01 13.38
N TRP A 20 15.26 -2.65 12.45
CA TRP A 20 15.04 -4.09 12.44
C TRP A 20 15.16 -4.78 11.07
N THR A 21 15.30 -4.02 9.98
CA THR A 21 15.74 -4.56 8.68
C THR A 21 16.57 -3.53 7.92
N SER A 22 17.69 -3.99 7.37
CA SER A 22 18.57 -3.25 6.44
C SER A 22 18.32 -3.69 4.99
N GLU A 23 17.16 -4.30 4.72
CA GLU A 23 16.84 -4.85 3.41
C GLU A 23 16.34 -3.76 2.45
N THR A 24 16.80 -3.86 1.22
CA THR A 24 16.28 -3.10 0.08
C THR A 24 15.02 -3.76 -0.44
N PHE A 25 13.92 -3.03 -0.57
CA PHE A 25 12.61 -3.58 -0.99
C PHE A 25 12.39 -3.50 -2.49
N GLN A 26 12.92 -2.49 -3.14
CA GLN A 26 12.75 -2.28 -4.58
C GLN A 26 14.11 -2.21 -5.27
N ILE A 27 14.14 -2.55 -6.56
CA ILE A 27 15.33 -2.50 -7.40
C ILE A 27 15.08 -1.56 -8.58
N LEU A 28 16.12 -0.80 -8.92
CA LEU A 28 16.23 -0.09 -10.18
C LEU A 28 17.26 -0.81 -11.04
N GLU A 29 16.83 -1.30 -12.19
CA GLU A 29 17.66 -2.04 -13.13
C GLU A 29 17.38 -1.55 -14.55
N VAL A 30 18.42 -1.42 -15.37
CA VAL A 30 18.30 -0.97 -16.75
C VAL A 30 17.45 -1.97 -17.56
N GLY A 31 16.46 -1.45 -18.28
CA GLY A 31 15.53 -2.26 -19.06
C GLY A 31 14.36 -2.85 -18.27
N GLN A 32 14.30 -2.59 -16.96
CA GLN A 32 13.19 -3.01 -16.11
C GLN A 32 12.30 -1.82 -15.72
N SER A 33 11.08 -2.13 -15.32
CA SER A 33 10.13 -1.12 -14.83
C SER A 33 10.58 -0.56 -13.49
N VAL A 34 10.36 0.74 -13.28
CA VAL A 34 10.50 1.37 -11.95
C VAL A 34 9.46 0.77 -10.99
N GLY A 35 9.82 0.65 -9.71
CA GLY A 35 8.90 0.14 -8.69
C GLY A 35 8.87 -1.39 -8.59
N ASN A 36 9.81 -2.10 -9.18
CA ASN A 36 9.91 -3.54 -9.04
C ASN A 36 10.34 -3.92 -7.63
N PHE A 37 9.53 -4.71 -6.95
CA PHE A 37 9.89 -5.34 -5.69
C PHE A 37 10.90 -6.45 -5.92
N TYR A 38 11.94 -6.48 -5.08
CA TYR A 38 13.05 -7.40 -5.21
C TYR A 38 13.33 -8.09 -3.88
N GLY A 39 13.26 -9.41 -3.87
CA GLY A 39 13.41 -10.18 -2.64
C GLY A 39 13.31 -11.68 -2.88
N TYR A 40 13.04 -12.40 -1.81
CA TYR A 40 12.96 -13.85 -1.83
C TYR A 40 11.54 -14.33 -2.15
N LYS A 41 11.42 -15.32 -3.03
CA LYS A 41 10.15 -15.96 -3.31
C LYS A 41 9.81 -16.94 -2.20
N TYR A 42 8.67 -16.72 -1.55
CA TYR A 42 8.17 -17.55 -0.46
C TYR A 42 7.68 -18.91 -0.96
N ALA A 43 8.02 -19.99 -0.25
CA ALA A 43 7.65 -21.37 -0.58
C ALA A 43 6.79 -22.05 0.49
N GLY A 44 6.54 -21.39 1.62
CA GLY A 44 5.74 -21.93 2.71
C GLY A 44 6.43 -21.85 4.07
N LYS A 45 5.73 -22.33 5.10
CA LYS A 45 6.28 -22.50 6.44
C LYS A 45 5.96 -23.91 6.97
N ASP A 46 6.85 -24.45 7.81
CA ASP A 46 6.61 -25.72 8.48
C ASP A 46 5.77 -25.56 9.75
N LYS A 47 5.52 -26.67 10.44
CA LYS A 47 4.72 -26.71 11.68
C LYS A 47 5.39 -25.97 12.84
N ASP A 48 6.70 -25.83 12.79
CA ASP A 48 7.50 -25.13 13.80
C ASP A 48 7.63 -23.62 13.49
N GLY A 49 6.99 -23.14 12.41
CA GLY A 49 7.02 -21.74 11.99
C GLY A 49 8.27 -21.33 11.21
N ASN A 50 9.14 -22.26 10.79
CA ASN A 50 10.27 -21.94 9.95
C ASN A 50 9.79 -21.60 8.53
N PHE A 51 10.33 -20.55 7.97
CA PHE A 51 10.03 -20.08 6.64
C PHE A 51 10.98 -20.69 5.60
N TYR A 52 10.40 -21.04 4.45
CA TYR A 52 11.08 -21.61 3.29
C TYR A 52 10.88 -20.69 2.08
N GLY A 53 11.91 -20.61 1.25
CA GLY A 53 11.87 -19.88 -0.02
C GLY A 53 12.53 -20.68 -1.13
N TYR A 54 12.31 -20.21 -2.35
CA TYR A 54 12.94 -20.79 -3.53
C TYR A 54 14.34 -20.19 -3.70
N SER A 55 15.33 -21.05 -3.88
CA SER A 55 16.67 -20.66 -4.30
C SER A 55 16.74 -20.52 -5.82
N LYS A 56 17.81 -19.91 -6.33
CA LYS A 56 18.03 -19.66 -7.76
C LYS A 56 17.99 -20.93 -8.61
N ASP A 57 18.37 -22.07 -8.04
CA ASP A 57 18.30 -23.40 -8.67
C ASP A 57 16.90 -24.03 -8.63
N GLY A 58 15.88 -23.31 -8.15
CA GLY A 58 14.49 -23.75 -8.05
C GLY A 58 14.20 -24.67 -6.86
N LYS A 59 15.17 -24.95 -6.00
CA LYS A 59 14.97 -25.79 -4.81
C LYS A 59 14.41 -24.99 -3.65
N ILE A 60 13.59 -25.65 -2.83
CA ILE A 60 13.06 -25.08 -1.60
C ILE A 60 14.10 -25.24 -0.49
N ARG A 61 14.45 -24.12 0.15
CA ARG A 61 15.43 -24.07 1.26
C ARG A 61 14.88 -23.23 2.41
N LYS A 62 15.41 -23.45 3.62
CA LYS A 62 15.13 -22.55 4.75
C LYS A 62 15.66 -21.15 4.44
N PHE A 63 14.95 -20.12 4.89
CA PHE A 63 15.37 -18.73 4.68
C PHE A 63 16.76 -18.41 5.20
N SER A 64 17.24 -19.14 6.24
CA SER A 64 18.60 -19.01 6.77
C SER A 64 19.70 -19.49 5.81
N GLN A 65 19.33 -20.28 4.81
CA GLN A 65 20.24 -20.84 3.79
C GLN A 65 20.20 -20.06 2.47
N LEU A 66 19.26 -19.10 2.32
CA LEU A 66 19.15 -18.30 1.12
C LEU A 66 20.16 -17.15 1.14
N THR A 67 20.73 -16.86 -0.02
CA THR A 67 21.72 -15.82 -0.26
C THR A 67 21.13 -14.69 -1.09
N ASN A 68 21.86 -13.59 -1.25
CA ASN A 68 21.42 -12.48 -2.09
C ASN A 68 21.25 -12.85 -3.57
N GLU A 69 21.88 -13.94 -4.03
CA GLU A 69 21.74 -14.44 -5.40
C GLU A 69 20.39 -15.13 -5.66
N ASP A 70 19.69 -15.51 -4.59
CA ASP A 70 18.38 -16.16 -4.66
C ASP A 70 17.22 -15.14 -4.75
N LYS A 71 17.54 -13.83 -4.68
CA LYS A 71 16.53 -12.77 -4.82
C LYS A 71 16.09 -12.61 -6.28
N VAL A 72 14.79 -12.40 -6.46
CA VAL A 72 14.13 -12.23 -7.76
C VAL A 72 13.16 -11.04 -7.72
N ILE A 73 12.72 -10.59 -8.89
CA ILE A 73 11.62 -9.62 -9.00
C ILE A 73 10.32 -10.34 -8.59
N LEU A 74 9.64 -9.80 -7.59
CA LEU A 74 8.45 -10.38 -6.98
C LEU A 74 7.14 -9.76 -7.48
N GLY A 75 7.24 -8.67 -8.23
CA GLY A 75 6.14 -7.90 -8.78
C GLY A 75 6.47 -6.42 -8.85
N ASN A 76 5.52 -5.63 -9.32
CA ASN A 76 5.69 -4.19 -9.50
C ASN A 76 4.69 -3.41 -8.64
N ALA A 77 5.12 -2.28 -8.11
CA ALA A 77 4.29 -1.41 -7.29
C ALA A 77 3.29 -0.58 -8.11
N LEU A 78 3.63 -0.28 -9.37
CA LEU A 78 2.80 0.58 -10.22
C LEU A 78 1.50 -0.11 -10.61
N PRO A 79 0.35 0.54 -10.48
CA PRO A 79 -0.90 0.04 -11.00
C PRO A 79 -0.87 -0.02 -12.53
N ILE A 80 -1.59 -0.96 -13.10
CA ILE A 80 -1.77 -1.08 -14.56
C ILE A 80 -2.73 0.00 -15.05
N ILE A 81 -3.79 0.26 -14.28
CA ILE A 81 -4.83 1.23 -14.60
C ILE A 81 -5.18 2.01 -13.34
N THR A 82 -5.26 3.33 -13.46
CA THR A 82 -5.93 4.20 -12.49
C THR A 82 -7.19 4.76 -13.13
N TRP A 83 -8.25 4.90 -12.34
CA TRP A 83 -9.53 5.39 -12.83
C TRP A 83 -10.20 6.29 -11.80
N GLY A 84 -11.03 7.19 -12.30
CA GLY A 84 -11.84 8.08 -11.46
C GLY A 84 -13.17 8.38 -12.12
N LEU A 85 -14.21 8.51 -11.31
CA LEU A 85 -15.54 8.92 -11.69
C LEU A 85 -16.05 9.96 -10.69
N SER A 86 -16.29 11.16 -11.18
CA SER A 86 -16.90 12.23 -10.40
C SER A 86 -18.23 12.62 -11.03
N SER A 87 -19.23 12.82 -10.21
CA SER A 87 -20.54 13.30 -10.66
C SER A 87 -21.07 14.38 -9.73
N SER A 88 -21.72 15.37 -10.33
CA SER A 88 -22.44 16.40 -9.61
C SER A 88 -23.80 16.59 -10.28
N MET A 89 -24.86 16.52 -9.49
CA MET A 89 -26.25 16.59 -9.93
C MET A 89 -26.99 17.64 -9.09
N SER A 90 -27.83 18.42 -9.75
CA SER A 90 -28.71 19.37 -9.07
C SER A 90 -30.12 19.13 -9.53
N PHE A 91 -31.04 19.04 -8.58
CA PHE A 91 -32.44 18.86 -8.84
C PHE A 91 -33.27 19.79 -7.92
N TYR A 92 -33.91 20.78 -8.50
CA TYR A 92 -34.56 21.90 -7.77
C TYR A 92 -33.53 22.58 -6.83
N ASN A 93 -33.75 22.42 -5.52
CA ASN A 93 -32.96 23.05 -4.47
C ASN A 93 -31.97 22.10 -3.82
N VAL A 94 -31.94 20.86 -4.29
CA VAL A 94 -31.01 19.79 -3.78
C VAL A 94 -29.88 19.63 -4.74
N ASP A 95 -28.67 19.59 -4.23
CA ASP A 95 -27.48 19.20 -4.95
C ASP A 95 -26.83 17.97 -4.31
N PHE A 96 -26.36 17.07 -5.17
CA PHE A 96 -25.67 15.85 -4.77
C PHE A 96 -24.41 15.68 -5.61
N SER A 97 -23.31 15.39 -4.96
CA SER A 97 -22.07 15.05 -5.65
C SER A 97 -21.34 13.90 -4.99
N PHE A 98 -20.60 13.16 -5.79
CA PHE A 98 -19.73 12.09 -5.30
C PHE A 98 -18.48 11.95 -6.15
N ASN A 99 -17.45 11.38 -5.54
CA ASN A 99 -16.20 11.02 -6.18
C ASN A 99 -15.85 9.55 -5.90
N LEU A 100 -15.67 8.78 -6.96
CA LEU A 100 -15.16 7.41 -6.93
C LEU A 100 -13.80 7.40 -7.60
N ARG A 101 -12.85 6.68 -7.03
CA ARG A 101 -11.53 6.45 -7.63
C ARG A 101 -11.00 5.08 -7.31
N GLY A 102 -10.03 4.63 -8.07
CA GLY A 102 -9.41 3.34 -7.81
C GLY A 102 -8.21 3.08 -8.69
N ALA A 103 -7.56 1.97 -8.37
CA ALA A 103 -6.44 1.43 -9.11
C ALA A 103 -6.64 -0.07 -9.32
N ILE A 104 -6.13 -0.58 -10.44
CA ILE A 104 -6.16 -1.99 -10.78
C ILE A 104 -4.72 -2.45 -11.04
N GLY A 105 -4.33 -3.55 -10.44
CA GLY A 105 -2.97 -4.08 -10.50
C GLY A 105 -2.06 -3.41 -9.47
N GLY A 106 -0.75 -3.64 -9.65
CA GLY A 106 0.24 -3.22 -8.66
C GLY A 106 0.26 -4.10 -7.42
N LYS A 107 1.36 -3.98 -6.69
CA LYS A 107 1.58 -4.66 -5.40
C LYS A 107 1.88 -3.62 -4.34
N LEU A 108 1.51 -3.93 -3.11
CA LEU A 108 1.87 -3.15 -1.92
C LEU A 108 2.63 -4.05 -0.95
N LEU A 109 3.72 -3.54 -0.40
CA LEU A 109 4.42 -4.20 0.69
C LEU A 109 3.76 -3.80 2.01
N ASN A 110 3.15 -4.77 2.68
CA ASN A 110 2.58 -4.55 4.00
C ASN A 110 3.68 -4.52 5.07
N THR A 111 4.27 -3.34 5.24
CA THR A 111 5.39 -3.12 6.15
C THR A 111 4.98 -3.24 7.60
N LYS A 112 3.74 -2.90 7.94
CA LYS A 112 3.21 -3.08 9.29
C LYS A 112 3.11 -4.55 9.67
N ARG A 113 2.64 -5.38 8.74
CA ARG A 113 2.62 -6.82 8.95
C ARG A 113 4.04 -7.39 9.07
N LEU A 114 4.95 -6.95 8.21
CA LEU A 114 6.37 -7.33 8.27
C LEU A 114 6.99 -6.94 9.62
N ALA A 115 6.71 -5.73 10.12
CA ALA A 115 7.28 -5.17 11.33
C ALA A 115 6.65 -5.76 12.60
N TYR A 116 5.35 -5.67 12.70
CA TYR A 116 4.60 -5.86 13.95
C TYR A 116 3.72 -7.12 13.94
N GLY A 117 3.67 -7.84 12.82
CA GLY A 117 2.84 -9.03 12.67
C GLY A 117 3.45 -10.32 13.25
N ASN A 118 4.57 -10.26 13.96
CA ASN A 118 5.28 -11.41 14.47
C ASN A 118 5.66 -11.28 15.95
N GLN A 119 5.93 -12.41 16.59
CA GLN A 119 6.19 -12.48 18.04
C GLN A 119 7.46 -11.70 18.47
N SER A 120 8.44 -11.52 17.59
CA SER A 120 9.66 -10.77 17.93
C SER A 120 9.39 -9.29 18.22
N SER A 121 8.26 -8.76 17.82
CA SER A 121 7.87 -7.37 18.06
C SER A 121 7.43 -7.12 19.48
N LEU A 122 7.05 -8.15 20.24
CA LEU A 122 6.65 -8.03 21.65
C LEU A 122 7.78 -7.55 22.56
N ALA A 123 9.03 -7.79 22.18
CA ALA A 123 10.19 -7.35 22.96
C ALA A 123 10.40 -5.81 22.92
N SER A 124 9.89 -5.13 21.90
CA SER A 124 10.11 -3.70 21.67
C SER A 124 8.84 -2.86 21.55
N GLY A 125 7.66 -3.47 21.62
CA GLY A 125 6.39 -2.75 21.48
C GLY A 125 5.19 -3.67 21.36
N ASN A 126 4.15 -3.16 20.73
CA ASN A 126 2.93 -3.91 20.49
C ASN A 126 3.03 -4.78 19.21
N MET A 127 2.24 -5.83 19.19
CA MET A 127 2.07 -6.72 18.04
C MET A 127 0.66 -6.54 17.46
N ILE A 128 0.56 -6.51 16.12
CA ILE A 128 -0.75 -6.55 15.46
C ILE A 128 -1.22 -8.00 15.31
N ILE A 129 -2.53 -8.19 15.23
CA ILE A 129 -3.11 -9.51 14.93
C ILE A 129 -2.77 -9.85 13.47
N SER A 130 -2.07 -10.95 13.27
CA SER A 130 -1.67 -11.44 11.95
C SER A 130 -1.62 -12.97 11.94
N PRO A 131 -1.63 -13.62 10.76
CA PRO A 131 -1.43 -15.06 10.64
C PRO A 131 -0.08 -15.56 11.18
N ASP A 132 0.84 -14.65 11.50
CA ASP A 132 2.19 -14.95 11.97
C ASP A 132 2.31 -14.86 13.50
N ASN A 133 1.21 -14.56 14.21
CA ASN A 133 1.20 -14.56 15.66
C ASN A 133 1.61 -15.93 16.20
N GLY A 134 2.53 -15.94 17.15
CA GLY A 134 3.11 -17.19 17.68
C GLY A 134 4.30 -17.73 16.89
N THR A 135 4.73 -17.06 15.81
CA THR A 135 5.91 -17.42 15.02
C THR A 135 6.90 -16.27 14.96
N THR A 136 8.11 -16.55 14.52
CA THR A 136 9.19 -15.56 14.35
C THR A 136 9.66 -15.58 12.89
N PRO A 137 8.85 -15.11 11.93
CA PRO A 137 9.23 -15.10 10.54
C PRO A 137 10.47 -14.22 10.32
N PRO A 138 11.31 -14.54 9.33
CA PRO A 138 12.46 -13.71 9.02
C PRO A 138 12.00 -12.34 8.54
N LYS A 139 12.60 -11.29 9.10
CA LYS A 139 12.35 -9.91 8.69
C LYS A 139 13.10 -9.60 7.39
N LYS A 140 12.74 -10.31 6.33
CA LYS A 140 13.34 -10.21 4.99
C LYS A 140 12.28 -9.89 3.96
N MET A 141 12.68 -9.19 2.90
CA MET A 141 11.81 -8.90 1.77
C MET A 141 11.40 -10.19 1.06
N THR A 142 10.11 -10.50 1.08
CA THR A 142 9.51 -11.67 0.43
C THR A 142 8.13 -11.34 -0.10
N ASP A 143 7.67 -12.08 -1.11
CA ASP A 143 6.32 -11.95 -1.65
C ASP A 143 5.21 -12.37 -0.66
N TYR A 144 5.56 -12.98 0.46
CA TYR A 144 4.65 -13.26 1.57
C TYR A 144 4.00 -12.00 2.17
N TYR A 145 4.72 -10.88 2.12
CA TYR A 145 4.25 -9.59 2.61
C TYR A 145 3.74 -8.67 1.49
N LEU A 146 3.80 -9.14 0.23
CA LEU A 146 3.26 -8.40 -0.91
C LEU A 146 1.79 -8.74 -1.11
N GLU A 147 0.98 -7.71 -1.07
CA GLU A 147 -0.47 -7.81 -1.24
C GLU A 147 -0.92 -7.09 -2.52
N SER A 148 -2.18 -7.27 -2.89
CA SER A 148 -2.75 -6.58 -4.05
C SER A 148 -2.91 -5.09 -3.77
N GLY A 149 -2.43 -4.25 -4.69
CA GLY A 149 -2.69 -2.81 -4.70
C GLY A 149 -4.00 -2.40 -5.38
N THR A 150 -4.84 -3.37 -5.78
CA THR A 150 -6.14 -3.09 -6.39
C THR A 150 -7.13 -2.59 -5.35
N PHE A 151 -7.76 -1.46 -5.64
CA PHE A 151 -8.81 -0.90 -4.79
C PHE A 151 -9.84 -0.09 -5.57
N ALA A 152 -10.99 0.11 -4.96
CA ALA A 152 -12.00 1.10 -5.33
C ALA A 152 -12.41 1.86 -4.08
N LYS A 153 -12.47 3.19 -4.15
CA LYS A 153 -12.73 4.05 -3.01
C LYS A 153 -13.82 5.08 -3.33
N LEU A 154 -14.82 5.15 -2.46
CA LEU A 154 -15.78 6.23 -2.44
C LEU A 154 -15.18 7.34 -1.56
N GLY A 155 -14.62 8.37 -2.21
CA GLY A 155 -13.91 9.46 -1.56
C GLY A 155 -14.86 10.40 -0.85
N ASP A 156 -15.45 11.29 -1.61
CA ASP A 156 -16.31 12.35 -1.07
C ASP A 156 -17.74 12.16 -1.56
N VAL A 157 -18.69 12.35 -0.65
CA VAL A 157 -20.11 12.44 -0.97
C VAL A 157 -20.64 13.69 -0.32
N THR A 158 -21.28 14.56 -1.08
CA THR A 158 -21.88 15.79 -0.58
C THR A 158 -23.36 15.84 -0.98
N LEU A 159 -24.20 16.14 -0.01
CA LEU A 159 -25.62 16.45 -0.19
C LEU A 159 -25.87 17.86 0.31
N GLY A 160 -26.37 18.73 -0.56
CA GLY A 160 -26.66 20.11 -0.24
C GLY A 160 -28.12 20.45 -0.48
N TYR A 161 -28.62 21.46 0.25
CA TYR A 161 -29.92 22.06 0.06
C TYR A 161 -29.82 23.57 0.10
N SER A 162 -30.29 24.24 -0.96
CA SER A 162 -30.34 25.69 -1.08
C SER A 162 -31.74 26.21 -0.77
N PHE A 163 -31.83 27.09 0.21
CA PHE A 163 -33.11 27.63 0.64
C PHE A 163 -33.66 28.67 -0.36
N LYS A 164 -34.93 28.58 -0.66
CA LYS A 164 -35.65 29.66 -1.33
C LYS A 164 -35.93 30.77 -0.33
N LEU A 165 -35.20 31.87 -0.46
CA LEU A 165 -35.41 33.04 0.40
C LEU A 165 -36.53 33.91 -0.13
N ASN A 166 -37.37 34.44 0.74
CA ASN A 166 -38.38 35.45 0.40
C ASN A 166 -37.72 36.84 0.22
N ASP A 167 -38.44 37.79 -0.36
CA ASP A 167 -37.89 39.09 -0.74
C ASP A 167 -37.45 39.93 0.47
N ASP A 168 -38.09 39.77 1.63
CA ASP A 168 -37.69 40.48 2.84
C ASP A 168 -36.33 39.99 3.39
N VAL A 169 -36.10 38.67 3.34
CA VAL A 169 -34.81 38.09 3.76
C VAL A 169 -33.71 38.38 2.74
N LYS A 170 -34.02 38.43 1.44
CA LYS A 170 -33.08 38.77 0.38
C LYS A 170 -32.44 40.14 0.51
N LYS A 171 -33.08 41.06 1.25
CA LYS A 171 -32.48 42.38 1.56
C LYS A 171 -31.21 42.27 2.39
N TYR A 172 -31.09 41.20 3.16
CA TYR A 172 -30.00 41.00 4.11
C TYR A 172 -29.13 39.77 3.78
N LEU A 173 -29.71 38.75 3.14
CA LEU A 173 -29.02 37.46 2.85
C LEU A 173 -29.33 37.04 1.42
N THR A 174 -28.32 37.10 0.57
CA THR A 174 -28.45 36.79 -0.86
C THR A 174 -28.68 35.31 -1.14
N ASN A 175 -28.06 34.41 -0.35
CA ASN A 175 -28.15 32.97 -0.50
C ASN A 175 -28.01 32.28 0.85
N ALA A 176 -28.72 31.18 1.06
CA ALA A 176 -28.54 30.29 2.20
C ALA A 176 -28.53 28.84 1.71
N ARG A 177 -27.48 28.12 2.03
CA ARG A 177 -27.31 26.70 1.69
C ARG A 177 -26.81 25.93 2.92
N ILE A 178 -27.41 24.80 3.21
CA ILE A 178 -26.90 23.80 4.15
C ILE A 178 -26.38 22.62 3.35
N TYR A 179 -25.28 22.02 3.79
CA TYR A 179 -24.77 20.83 3.16
C TYR A 179 -24.16 19.88 4.19
N PHE A 180 -24.18 18.62 3.84
CA PHE A 180 -23.50 17.56 4.56
C PHE A 180 -22.48 16.92 3.63
N THR A 181 -21.24 16.78 4.09
CA THR A 181 -20.17 16.11 3.35
C THR A 181 -19.62 14.98 4.20
N ALA A 182 -19.48 13.80 3.59
CA ALA A 182 -18.80 12.65 4.16
C ALA A 182 -17.59 12.31 3.30
N GLN A 183 -16.45 12.07 3.95
CA GLN A 183 -15.17 11.77 3.29
C GLN A 183 -14.71 10.37 3.64
N ASN A 184 -14.00 9.72 2.67
CA ASN A 184 -13.46 8.38 2.85
C ASN A 184 -14.50 7.34 3.30
N LEU A 185 -15.68 7.38 2.68
CA LEU A 185 -16.87 6.64 3.11
C LEU A 185 -16.70 5.13 3.02
N ALA A 186 -16.06 4.64 1.98
CA ALA A 186 -15.87 3.20 1.76
C ALA A 186 -14.63 2.93 0.92
N THR A 187 -13.93 1.87 1.26
CA THR A 187 -12.82 1.32 0.48
C THR A 187 -13.06 -0.18 0.28
N ILE A 188 -13.01 -0.62 -0.97
CA ILE A 188 -13.06 -2.02 -1.35
C ILE A 188 -11.66 -2.42 -1.81
N SER A 189 -11.02 -3.32 -1.10
CA SER A 189 -9.66 -3.79 -1.39
C SER A 189 -9.42 -5.16 -0.76
N ASN A 190 -8.49 -5.92 -1.33
CA ASN A 190 -7.95 -7.14 -0.71
C ASN A 190 -6.66 -6.87 0.09
N TYR A 191 -6.29 -5.60 0.25
CA TYR A 191 -5.16 -5.20 1.06
C TYR A 191 -5.51 -5.28 2.55
N SER A 192 -4.67 -5.93 3.35
CA SER A 192 -4.90 -6.13 4.79
C SER A 192 -4.36 -5.01 5.67
N GLY A 193 -3.67 -4.03 5.09
CA GLY A 193 -3.18 -2.83 5.77
C GLY A 193 -4.29 -1.80 6.00
N VAL A 194 -3.90 -0.59 6.41
CA VAL A 194 -4.87 0.45 6.81
C VAL A 194 -5.60 1.04 5.61
N ASP A 195 -4.87 1.41 4.57
CA ASP A 195 -5.43 2.03 3.36
C ASP A 195 -4.49 1.76 2.17
N PRO A 196 -4.99 1.15 1.09
CA PRO A 196 -4.17 0.85 -0.09
C PRO A 196 -3.70 2.11 -0.85
N GLU A 197 -4.25 3.27 -0.56
CA GLU A 197 -3.90 4.54 -1.19
C GLU A 197 -2.80 5.31 -0.41
N THR A 198 -2.62 5.01 0.87
CA THR A 198 -1.58 5.64 1.71
C THR A 198 -0.27 4.91 1.59
N VAL A 199 0.50 5.24 0.56
CA VAL A 199 1.83 4.68 0.32
C VAL A 199 2.92 5.67 0.73
N ASN A 200 4.01 5.15 1.27
CA ASN A 200 5.18 5.94 1.59
C ASN A 200 6.21 5.81 0.47
N MET A 201 6.34 6.85 -0.33
CA MET A 201 7.28 6.90 -1.45
C MET A 201 8.73 7.18 -1.00
N SER A 202 8.94 7.69 0.21
CA SER A 202 10.29 8.02 0.72
C SER A 202 11.02 6.82 1.32
N GLY A 203 10.37 5.68 1.43
CA GLY A 203 10.92 4.49 2.06
C GLY A 203 11.09 4.59 3.58
N GLN A 204 10.72 5.71 4.16
CA GLN A 204 10.74 5.87 5.61
C GLN A 204 9.45 5.30 6.18
N LEU A 205 9.58 4.34 7.06
CA LEU A 205 8.45 3.72 7.75
C LEU A 205 7.89 4.59 8.89
N TYR A 206 8.28 5.86 8.93
CA TYR A 206 7.69 6.85 9.84
C TYR A 206 6.37 7.33 9.26
N GLY A 207 5.29 6.79 9.77
CA GLY A 207 3.96 7.21 9.39
C GLY A 207 3.02 6.05 9.10
N SER A 208 1.93 6.38 8.50
CA SER A 208 0.77 5.50 8.30
C SER A 208 0.76 4.75 6.98
N GLY A 209 1.79 4.89 6.15
CA GLY A 209 1.83 4.30 4.83
C GLY A 209 2.64 3.02 4.73
N ASP A 210 2.32 2.21 3.75
CA ASP A 210 3.09 1.05 3.32
C ASP A 210 3.87 1.40 2.04
N VAL A 211 4.81 0.55 1.63
CA VAL A 211 5.62 0.81 0.45
C VAL A 211 4.86 0.41 -0.81
N GLY A 212 4.71 1.36 -1.73
CA GLY A 212 4.08 1.18 -3.03
C GLY A 212 4.85 1.93 -4.12
N TYR A 213 4.12 2.54 -5.04
CA TYR A 213 4.68 3.38 -6.10
C TYR A 213 4.88 4.83 -5.63
#